data_38fca6b98825c5699627b39ece239102
#
_entry.id   38fca6b98825c5699627b39ece239102
#
_cell.length_a   1.000
_cell.length_b   1.000
_cell.length_c   1.000
_cell.angle_alpha   90.00
_cell.angle_beta   90.00
_cell.angle_gamma   90.00
#
_symmetry.space_group_name_H-M   'P 1'
#
loop_
_entity.id
_entity.type
_entity.pdbx_description
1 polymer ?
#
loop_
_entity_poly.entity_id
_entity_poly.type
_entity_poly.pdbx_seq_one_letter_code
_entity_poly.pdbx_strand_id
1 'polypeptide(L)'
;MKIVATVALLHLCFCFTAVVSGDDSTETALTAAPGDVAILPCYSIGNVTPIVTTWMKNGQEVISGGVSTHVGEQQRLTVLHDGSLNIRGVTPGDEGSYLCRSTLPGNNTFRARVLLQVGSGPENISTSISPATTLPNRTLTVHQGSSVSFSCSASSYPSQQLTWSFRGATSSNESLVSSSGSFLDFRIDDIQPSNQGVYTCTAYNNFTKQVVNQSSELLVYYVPDLHPDCMWSPAQDPSHVLFICSWAKAYPSPLLHLEDLQGTKGAAWGAHVNKSAVTSSLSMMLNRSELFEDQTLRCTARHPALAPGEERECSLPLKCPFPDGEPLVTALEGSSVTLICTESTSNPSANTTWRKGLQQGDIIPGSKYVISEEGPVLKLTINNVTKDDEGVYFCRSENPLTIRELEVYLTVRASSAYTGAIVGLFIAVLIVGSAAIIAKTIYSSRHRICLGNLDLQVDDDRGDVLSLVDSDDEQIFQDAVPRLPPVTNGHQTTLVQIHRIPSSDHEEVETADTSTQQQGDTAQTEEPVDLVTF
;
A
#
# COMPACT_ATOMS: atom_id res chain seq x y z
N MET A 1 16.42 52.83 1.88
CA MET A 1 16.04 54.19 1.46
C MET A 1 14.58 54.37 1.81
N LYS A 2 14.31 55.24 2.79
CA LYS A 2 13.01 55.61 3.34
C LYS A 2 12.33 56.58 2.37
N ILE A 3 11.05 56.37 2.08
CA ILE A 3 10.17 57.47 1.69
C ILE A 3 8.87 57.30 2.49
N VAL A 4 8.71 58.21 3.43
CA VAL A 4 7.52 58.48 4.22
C VAL A 4 6.66 59.43 3.38
N ALA A 5 5.40 59.09 3.13
CA ALA A 5 4.43 59.99 2.58
C ALA A 5 3.31 60.22 3.61
N THR A 6 3.38 61.35 4.24
CA THR A 6 2.38 61.94 5.12
C THR A 6 1.23 62.49 4.25
N VAL A 7 0.03 62.02 4.46
CA VAL A 7 -1.20 62.68 3.91
C VAL A 7 -1.95 63.36 5.04
N ALA A 8 -2.05 64.65 4.89
CA ALA A 8 -2.72 65.54 5.82
C ALA A 8 -4.26 65.37 5.72
N LEU A 9 -4.90 65.24 6.88
CA LEU A 9 -6.33 65.35 7.07
C LEU A 9 -6.75 66.80 6.95
N LEU A 10 -7.56 67.09 5.94
CA LEU A 10 -8.36 68.32 5.90
C LEU A 10 -9.73 68.02 6.53
N HIS A 11 -9.98 68.53 7.72
CA HIS A 11 -11.26 68.60 8.37
C HIS A 11 -12.05 69.72 7.72
N LEU A 12 -13.05 69.42 6.90
CA LEU A 12 -14.10 70.35 6.53
C LEU A 12 -15.28 70.13 7.48
N CYS A 13 -15.39 70.99 8.46
CA CYS A 13 -16.56 71.15 9.30
C CYS A 13 -17.70 71.79 8.47
N PHE A 14 -18.63 70.94 7.96
CA PHE A 14 -19.93 71.46 7.52
C PHE A 14 -20.91 71.42 8.69
N CYS A 15 -21.15 72.55 9.31
CA CYS A 15 -22.29 72.76 10.17
C CYS A 15 -23.56 72.77 9.32
N PHE A 16 -24.23 71.62 9.21
CA PHE A 16 -25.63 71.59 8.84
C PHE A 16 -26.46 71.83 10.09
N THR A 17 -27.09 72.96 10.16
CA THR A 17 -28.20 73.20 11.07
C THR A 17 -29.37 72.34 10.58
N ALA A 18 -29.53 71.20 11.18
CA ALA A 18 -30.73 70.39 11.03
C ALA A 18 -31.85 71.11 11.78
N VAL A 19 -32.84 71.61 11.03
CA VAL A 19 -34.13 71.94 11.56
C VAL A 19 -34.76 70.67 12.09
N VAL A 20 -34.74 70.50 13.42
CA VAL A 20 -35.50 69.45 14.10
C VAL A 20 -36.92 69.78 14.01
N SER A 21 -37.64 69.24 12.98
CA SER A 21 -39.09 69.08 13.04
C SER A 21 -39.31 67.85 13.95
N GLY A 22 -39.90 68.08 15.09
CA GLY A 22 -40.21 67.10 16.09
C GLY A 22 -41.20 66.03 15.57
N ASP A 23 -40.67 64.91 15.17
CA ASP A 23 -41.43 63.64 15.13
C ASP A 23 -40.58 62.65 15.89
N ASP A 24 -40.67 62.68 17.22
CA ASP A 24 -39.97 61.83 18.19
C ASP A 24 -40.73 60.51 18.27
N SER A 25 -40.77 59.75 17.14
CA SER A 25 -41.24 58.37 17.13
C SER A 25 -40.03 57.44 17.22
N THR A 26 -39.68 57.07 18.45
CA THR A 26 -38.73 55.96 18.68
C THR A 26 -39.29 54.71 17.97
N GLU A 27 -38.64 54.25 16.90
CA GLU A 27 -38.95 53.00 16.24
C GLU A 27 -38.35 51.86 17.05
N THR A 28 -39.21 51.01 17.61
CA THR A 28 -38.77 49.79 18.32
C THR A 28 -38.87 48.60 17.38
N ALA A 29 -37.81 47.80 17.27
CA ALA A 29 -37.81 46.55 16.54
C ALA A 29 -38.12 45.37 17.46
N LEU A 30 -39.05 44.51 17.06
CA LEU A 30 -39.42 43.27 17.78
C LEU A 30 -39.29 42.10 16.80
N THR A 31 -38.70 40.99 17.27
CA THR A 31 -38.56 39.76 16.50
C THR A 31 -39.46 38.68 17.11
N ALA A 32 -40.21 37.96 16.29
CA ALA A 32 -41.04 36.83 16.69
C ALA A 32 -40.88 35.65 15.71
N ALA A 33 -40.98 34.40 16.21
CA ALA A 33 -41.01 33.24 15.35
C ALA A 33 -42.42 32.98 14.75
N PRO A 34 -42.50 32.33 13.57
CA PRO A 34 -43.80 31.88 13.03
C PRO A 34 -44.48 30.95 14.03
N GLY A 35 -45.78 31.22 14.27
CA GLY A 35 -46.59 30.47 15.26
C GLY A 35 -46.61 31.07 16.67
N ASP A 36 -45.67 31.94 17.01
CA ASP A 36 -45.57 32.58 18.32
C ASP A 36 -46.66 33.65 18.54
N VAL A 37 -46.69 34.16 19.74
CA VAL A 37 -47.48 35.33 20.12
C VAL A 37 -46.55 36.54 20.21
N ALA A 38 -46.85 37.56 19.42
CA ALA A 38 -46.13 38.84 19.43
C ALA A 38 -46.96 39.92 20.13
N ILE A 39 -46.35 40.59 21.09
CA ILE A 39 -46.99 41.76 21.77
C ILE A 39 -46.19 42.98 21.36
N LEU A 40 -46.80 43.83 20.51
CA LEU A 40 -46.21 45.06 20.02
C LEU A 40 -46.56 46.20 21.01
N PRO A 41 -45.57 46.79 21.67
CA PRO A 41 -45.85 47.79 22.69
C PRO A 41 -46.28 49.13 22.09
N CYS A 42 -47.28 49.72 22.66
CA CYS A 42 -47.68 51.11 22.39
C CYS A 42 -47.45 51.92 23.69
N TYR A 43 -46.18 52.32 23.92
CA TYR A 43 -45.83 53.02 25.17
C TYR A 43 -46.45 54.39 25.25
N SER A 44 -47.25 54.63 26.32
CA SER A 44 -47.62 55.97 26.77
C SER A 44 -46.72 56.38 27.94
N ILE A 45 -46.42 57.66 28.02
CA ILE A 45 -45.64 58.22 29.14
C ILE A 45 -46.51 58.16 30.43
N GLY A 46 -46.16 57.21 31.34
CA GLY A 46 -46.84 57.01 32.60
C GLY A 46 -47.89 55.85 32.58
N ASN A 47 -48.27 55.37 33.76
CA ASN A 47 -49.28 54.30 33.98
C ASN A 47 -50.72 54.71 33.63
N VAL A 48 -50.91 55.35 32.48
CA VAL A 48 -52.23 55.84 32.05
C VAL A 48 -52.75 54.90 30.95
N THR A 49 -53.88 54.28 31.25
CA THR A 49 -54.59 53.41 30.27
C THR A 49 -55.20 54.26 29.16
N PRO A 50 -54.96 53.94 27.89
CA PRO A 50 -55.55 54.68 26.76
C PRO A 50 -57.06 54.44 26.67
N ILE A 51 -57.78 55.48 26.24
CA ILE A 51 -59.27 55.39 25.99
C ILE A 51 -59.51 54.55 24.75
N VAL A 52 -58.74 54.81 23.68
CA VAL A 52 -58.83 54.10 22.39
C VAL A 52 -57.42 54.04 21.81
N THR A 53 -57.03 52.84 21.33
CA THR A 53 -55.81 52.66 20.55
C THR A 53 -56.15 52.05 19.21
N THR A 54 -55.61 52.67 18.16
CA THR A 54 -55.74 52.24 16.76
C THR A 54 -54.38 51.81 16.27
N TRP A 55 -54.30 50.61 15.76
CA TRP A 55 -53.09 50.07 15.11
C TRP A 55 -53.24 50.08 13.60
N MET A 56 -52.23 50.57 12.92
CA MET A 56 -52.12 50.63 11.47
C MET A 56 -50.88 49.85 11.02
N LYS A 57 -51.01 49.11 9.91
CA LYS A 57 -49.87 48.44 9.24
C LYS A 57 -49.76 49.01 7.83
N ASN A 58 -48.57 49.50 7.45
CA ASN A 58 -48.34 50.09 6.13
C ASN A 58 -49.39 51.19 5.73
N GLY A 59 -49.85 51.94 6.71
CA GLY A 59 -50.83 53.03 6.49
C GLY A 59 -52.30 52.57 6.46
N GLN A 60 -52.61 51.31 6.58
CA GLN A 60 -53.97 50.77 6.68
C GLN A 60 -54.30 50.39 8.12
N GLU A 61 -55.49 50.70 8.59
CA GLU A 61 -55.96 50.28 9.89
C GLU A 61 -56.19 48.78 9.94
N VAL A 62 -55.56 48.12 10.90
CA VAL A 62 -55.69 46.65 11.13
C VAL A 62 -56.59 46.32 12.29
N ILE A 63 -56.62 47.14 13.33
CA ILE A 63 -57.51 46.98 14.46
C ILE A 63 -57.60 48.27 15.31
N SER A 64 -58.77 48.54 15.86
CA SER A 64 -58.98 49.56 16.85
C SER A 64 -59.72 49.02 18.05
N GLY A 65 -59.29 49.35 19.25
CA GLY A 65 -59.82 48.85 20.50
C GLY A 65 -59.79 49.88 21.63
N GLY A 66 -60.72 49.85 22.55
CA GLY A 66 -60.80 50.71 23.73
C GLY A 66 -61.37 49.94 24.91
N VAL A 67 -61.38 50.58 26.09
CA VAL A 67 -61.76 50.00 27.41
C VAL A 67 -63.14 49.31 27.43
N SER A 68 -63.97 49.53 26.42
CA SER A 68 -65.36 49.04 26.34
C SER A 68 -65.60 47.95 25.29
N THR A 69 -64.59 47.49 24.53
CA THR A 69 -64.83 46.49 23.51
C THR A 69 -64.68 45.08 24.12
N HIS A 70 -65.82 44.36 24.19
CA HIS A 70 -65.79 42.90 24.47
C HIS A 70 -65.09 42.20 23.32
N VAL A 71 -63.85 41.85 23.55
CA VAL A 71 -63.04 41.10 22.60
C VAL A 71 -63.47 39.62 22.69
N GLY A 72 -64.07 39.10 21.62
CA GLY A 72 -64.28 37.66 21.48
C GLY A 72 -62.97 36.92 21.54
N GLU A 73 -62.88 35.87 22.37
CA GLU A 73 -61.65 35.10 22.64
C GLU A 73 -61.00 34.47 21.42
N GLN A 74 -61.57 34.59 20.21
CA GLN A 74 -61.10 33.92 19.00
C GLN A 74 -60.42 34.86 17.95
N GLN A 75 -60.29 36.17 18.28
CA GLN A 75 -59.64 37.09 17.32
C GLN A 75 -58.11 36.94 17.41
N ARG A 76 -57.47 36.74 16.22
CA ARG A 76 -56.03 36.65 16.07
C ARG A 76 -55.29 37.94 16.47
N LEU A 77 -55.88 39.07 16.22
CA LEU A 77 -55.39 40.40 16.60
C LEU A 77 -56.26 40.95 17.74
N THR A 78 -55.64 41.38 18.84
CA THR A 78 -56.36 41.99 19.96
C THR A 78 -55.58 43.17 20.50
N VAL A 79 -56.26 44.26 20.87
CA VAL A 79 -55.64 45.37 21.59
C VAL A 79 -55.78 45.11 23.07
N LEU A 80 -54.65 45.11 23.77
CA LEU A 80 -54.61 44.91 25.23
C LEU A 80 -54.99 46.20 25.94
N HIS A 81 -55.29 46.12 27.25
CA HIS A 81 -55.74 47.26 28.08
C HIS A 81 -54.69 48.38 28.21
N ASP A 82 -53.40 48.07 27.99
CA ASP A 82 -52.28 49.02 27.95
C ASP A 82 -52.09 49.65 26.53
N GLY A 83 -52.91 49.29 25.56
CA GLY A 83 -52.82 49.75 24.19
C GLY A 83 -51.90 48.89 23.29
N SER A 84 -51.22 47.88 23.83
CA SER A 84 -50.36 47.00 23.04
C SER A 84 -51.17 46.14 22.06
N LEU A 85 -50.63 45.84 20.90
CA LEU A 85 -51.18 44.91 19.94
C LEU A 85 -50.67 43.48 20.22
N ASN A 86 -51.63 42.60 20.50
CA ASN A 86 -51.32 41.18 20.65
C ASN A 86 -51.69 40.43 19.36
N ILE A 87 -50.69 39.80 18.74
CA ILE A 87 -50.80 39.01 17.53
C ILE A 87 -50.59 37.56 17.92
N ARG A 88 -51.60 36.70 17.78
CA ARG A 88 -51.51 35.26 18.08
C ARG A 88 -51.26 34.50 16.78
N GLY A 89 -50.32 33.52 16.82
CA GLY A 89 -49.94 32.72 15.66
C GLY A 89 -49.33 33.59 14.58
N VAL A 90 -48.21 34.25 14.88
CA VAL A 90 -47.46 35.10 13.96
C VAL A 90 -47.15 34.36 12.66
N THR A 91 -47.35 35.01 11.55
CA THR A 91 -47.04 34.48 10.22
C THR A 91 -46.04 35.40 9.50
N PRO A 92 -45.35 34.95 8.46
CA PRO A 92 -44.49 35.81 7.64
C PRO A 92 -45.23 37.03 7.07
N GLY A 93 -46.57 36.91 6.83
CA GLY A 93 -47.39 38.00 6.37
C GLY A 93 -47.61 39.12 7.41
N ASP A 94 -47.28 38.88 8.69
CA ASP A 94 -47.37 39.89 9.74
C ASP A 94 -46.13 40.78 9.81
N GLU A 95 -45.04 40.42 9.17
CA GLU A 95 -43.84 41.24 9.10
C GLU A 95 -44.16 42.63 8.51
N GLY A 96 -43.63 43.66 9.15
CA GLY A 96 -43.80 45.02 8.67
C GLY A 96 -43.81 46.09 9.76
N SER A 97 -43.98 47.36 9.35
CA SER A 97 -44.01 48.49 10.26
C SER A 97 -45.43 48.75 10.72
N TYR A 98 -45.60 48.69 12.03
CA TYR A 98 -46.89 48.99 12.71
C TYR A 98 -46.79 50.35 13.38
N LEU A 99 -47.85 51.15 13.22
CA LEU A 99 -48.00 52.44 13.85
C LEU A 99 -49.19 52.38 14.83
N CYS A 100 -48.90 52.56 16.10
CA CYS A 100 -49.98 52.74 17.09
C CYS A 100 -50.33 54.22 17.22
N ARG A 101 -51.61 54.52 17.39
CA ARG A 101 -52.15 55.80 17.77
C ARG A 101 -53.07 55.63 18.95
N SER A 102 -52.67 56.11 20.10
CA SER A 102 -53.45 56.03 21.35
C SER A 102 -54.00 57.41 21.77
N THR A 103 -55.24 57.44 22.15
CA THR A 103 -55.90 58.62 22.74
C THR A 103 -55.93 58.39 24.26
N LEU A 104 -55.31 59.31 24.97
CA LEU A 104 -55.25 59.33 26.42
C LEU A 104 -56.34 60.20 27.05
N PRO A 105 -56.67 60.04 28.35
CA PRO A 105 -57.50 60.94 29.09
C PRO A 105 -57.04 62.37 28.97
N GLY A 106 -57.94 63.30 28.67
CA GLY A 106 -57.61 64.71 28.40
C GLY A 106 -57.36 65.07 26.90
N ASN A 107 -57.70 64.14 26.01
CA ASN A 107 -57.63 64.33 24.53
C ASN A 107 -56.18 64.43 23.99
N ASN A 108 -55.21 64.05 24.78
CA ASN A 108 -53.80 63.88 24.35
C ASN A 108 -53.66 62.66 23.45
N THR A 109 -52.93 62.76 22.32
CA THR A 109 -52.61 61.63 21.43
C THR A 109 -51.17 61.29 21.47
N PHE A 110 -50.87 59.95 21.58
CA PHE A 110 -49.54 59.42 21.51
C PHE A 110 -49.41 58.57 20.25
N ARG A 111 -48.18 58.50 19.72
CA ARG A 111 -47.85 57.70 18.52
C ARG A 111 -46.57 56.94 18.80
N ALA A 112 -46.50 55.64 18.46
CA ALA A 112 -45.31 54.83 18.46
C ALA A 112 -45.25 53.97 17.22
N ARG A 113 -44.04 53.73 16.75
CA ARG A 113 -43.79 52.87 15.60
C ARG A 113 -43.05 51.63 16.05
N VAL A 114 -43.53 50.45 15.65
CA VAL A 114 -42.95 49.16 15.95
C VAL A 114 -42.70 48.40 14.65
N LEU A 115 -41.46 48.02 14.40
CA LEU A 115 -41.11 47.15 13.29
C LEU A 115 -41.17 45.70 13.79
N LEU A 116 -42.16 44.94 13.32
CA LEU A 116 -42.22 43.50 13.57
C LEU A 116 -41.43 42.78 12.50
N GLN A 117 -40.41 42.06 12.94
CA GLN A 117 -39.61 41.17 12.12
C GLN A 117 -39.97 39.72 12.47
N VAL A 118 -40.19 38.88 11.43
CA VAL A 118 -40.55 37.49 11.63
C VAL A 118 -39.37 36.60 11.26
N GLY A 119 -39.00 35.74 12.17
CA GLY A 119 -37.91 34.82 11.89
C GLY A 119 -37.79 33.72 12.93
N SER A 120 -37.40 32.53 12.49
CA SER A 120 -37.05 31.39 13.32
C SER A 120 -35.65 30.95 13.00
N GLY A 121 -34.93 30.48 13.99
CA GLY A 121 -33.57 29.97 13.82
C GLY A 121 -33.50 28.68 13.01
N PRO A 122 -32.29 28.22 12.62
CA PRO A 122 -32.18 26.90 12.03
C PRO A 122 -32.58 25.82 13.03
N GLU A 123 -33.47 24.93 12.57
CA GLU A 123 -33.98 23.80 13.34
C GLU A 123 -33.94 22.53 12.50
N ASN A 124 -34.05 21.36 13.17
CA ASN A 124 -34.14 20.06 12.51
C ASN A 124 -32.99 19.79 11.54
N ILE A 125 -31.75 20.13 11.94
CA ILE A 125 -30.60 19.82 11.11
C ILE A 125 -30.46 18.30 10.94
N SER A 126 -30.33 17.86 9.70
CA SER A 126 -30.15 16.46 9.34
C SER A 126 -29.05 16.33 8.31
N THR A 127 -28.16 15.38 8.55
CA THR A 127 -27.03 15.07 7.65
C THR A 127 -27.10 13.62 7.20
N SER A 128 -26.74 13.37 5.94
CA SER A 128 -26.61 12.02 5.40
C SER A 128 -25.33 11.94 4.57
N ILE A 129 -24.55 10.88 4.77
CA ILE A 129 -23.35 10.54 4.02
C ILE A 129 -23.56 9.14 3.46
N SER A 130 -23.56 9.00 2.14
CA SER A 130 -23.98 7.76 1.46
C SER A 130 -23.21 7.57 0.13
N PRO A 131 -22.83 6.30 -0.22
CA PRO A 131 -22.96 5.10 0.60
C PRO A 131 -21.95 5.05 1.74
N ALA A 132 -22.35 4.65 2.93
CA ALA A 132 -21.48 4.46 4.07
C ALA A 132 -22.04 3.38 5.00
N THR A 133 -21.17 2.64 5.68
CA THR A 133 -21.54 1.67 6.73
C THR A 133 -21.32 2.34 8.08
N THR A 134 -22.32 2.18 8.98
CA THR A 134 -22.24 2.76 10.33
C THR A 134 -21.69 1.74 11.32
N LEU A 135 -20.62 2.08 12.00
CA LEU A 135 -20.06 1.31 13.10
C LEU A 135 -20.88 1.47 14.40
N PRO A 136 -20.73 0.56 15.39
CA PRO A 136 -21.46 0.66 16.67
C PRO A 136 -21.25 1.97 17.43
N ASN A 137 -20.09 2.60 17.28
CA ASN A 137 -19.75 3.91 17.84
C ASN A 137 -20.28 5.10 17.03
N ARG A 138 -21.11 4.87 15.99
CA ARG A 138 -21.68 5.83 15.05
C ARG A 138 -20.70 6.47 14.08
N THR A 139 -19.43 6.03 14.03
CA THR A 139 -18.49 6.43 13.00
C THR A 139 -18.90 5.79 11.68
N LEU A 140 -18.80 6.53 10.59
CA LEU A 140 -19.10 6.05 9.24
C LEU A 140 -17.85 5.50 8.58
N THR A 141 -18.02 4.45 7.78
CA THR A 141 -16.91 3.86 7.02
C THR A 141 -17.27 3.73 5.55
N VAL A 142 -16.29 4.00 4.71
CA VAL A 142 -16.38 3.86 3.25
C VAL A 142 -15.12 3.21 2.72
N HIS A 143 -15.15 2.68 1.51
CA HIS A 143 -13.99 2.08 0.87
C HIS A 143 -13.29 3.12 -0.01
N GLN A 144 -11.96 3.09 -0.03
CA GLN A 144 -11.15 3.89 -0.94
C GLN A 144 -11.63 3.71 -2.38
N GLY A 145 -11.59 4.79 -3.17
CA GLY A 145 -12.02 4.77 -4.58
C GLY A 145 -13.53 4.89 -4.79
N SER A 146 -14.35 4.77 -3.72
CA SER A 146 -15.79 4.91 -3.86
C SER A 146 -16.21 6.37 -4.03
N SER A 147 -17.38 6.59 -4.65
CA SER A 147 -18.02 7.90 -4.72
C SER A 147 -18.97 8.07 -3.55
N VAL A 148 -18.83 9.17 -2.81
CA VAL A 148 -19.61 9.44 -1.61
C VAL A 148 -20.32 10.77 -1.74
N SER A 149 -21.64 10.77 -1.47
CA SER A 149 -22.49 11.96 -1.48
C SER A 149 -22.77 12.41 -0.04
N PHE A 150 -22.66 13.71 0.17
CA PHE A 150 -22.89 14.39 1.44
C PHE A 150 -24.10 15.28 1.28
N SER A 151 -25.12 15.11 2.08
CA SER A 151 -26.31 15.96 2.07
C SER A 151 -26.60 16.50 3.45
N CYS A 152 -27.06 17.74 3.50
CA CYS A 152 -27.44 18.43 4.71
C CYS A 152 -28.72 19.21 4.49
N SER A 153 -29.64 19.16 5.43
CA SER A 153 -30.88 19.94 5.43
C SER A 153 -31.15 20.54 6.79
N ALA A 154 -31.77 21.70 6.78
CA ALA A 154 -32.29 22.36 7.98
C ALA A 154 -33.45 23.28 7.60
N SER A 155 -34.32 23.62 8.56
CA SER A 155 -35.43 24.54 8.38
C SER A 155 -35.20 25.84 9.12
N SER A 156 -35.50 26.98 8.45
CA SER A 156 -35.33 28.30 9.01
C SER A 156 -36.17 29.31 8.24
N TYR A 157 -36.57 30.40 8.86
CA TYR A 157 -37.18 31.52 8.22
C TYR A 157 -36.57 32.84 8.74
N PRO A 158 -36.12 33.75 7.88
CA PRO A 158 -35.79 33.53 6.46
C PRO A 158 -34.80 32.37 6.26
N SER A 159 -34.54 32.01 4.99
CA SER A 159 -33.65 30.90 4.65
C SER A 159 -32.25 31.10 5.24
N GLN A 160 -31.68 30.01 5.74
CA GLN A 160 -30.33 29.96 6.31
C GLN A 160 -29.27 29.80 5.23
N GLN A 161 -27.99 29.98 5.65
CA GLN A 161 -26.83 29.55 4.94
C GLN A 161 -26.38 28.19 5.50
N LEU A 162 -26.28 27.19 4.63
CA LEU A 162 -25.71 25.88 4.94
C LEU A 162 -24.25 25.86 4.50
N THR A 163 -23.39 25.28 5.32
CA THR A 163 -21.95 25.14 5.03
C THR A 163 -21.46 23.78 5.48
N TRP A 164 -20.86 23.02 4.57
CA TRP A 164 -20.07 21.86 4.91
C TRP A 164 -18.63 22.26 5.17
N SER A 165 -18.06 21.77 6.26
CA SER A 165 -16.65 21.91 6.61
C SER A 165 -16.04 20.57 6.91
N PHE A 166 -14.73 20.45 6.68
CA PHE A 166 -13.94 19.24 6.88
C PHE A 166 -12.78 19.53 7.83
N ARG A 167 -12.50 18.59 8.71
CA ARG A 167 -11.34 18.60 9.57
C ARG A 167 -10.68 17.22 9.55
N GLY A 168 -9.53 17.11 8.87
CA GLY A 168 -8.67 15.93 8.86
C GLY A 168 -7.77 15.86 10.11
N ALA A 169 -6.93 14.84 10.19
CA ALA A 169 -6.05 14.61 11.33
C ALA A 169 -5.01 15.72 11.55
N THR A 170 -4.56 16.37 10.49
CA THR A 170 -3.49 17.39 10.51
C THR A 170 -3.94 18.76 10.01
N SER A 171 -5.19 18.88 9.54
CA SER A 171 -5.70 20.11 8.94
C SER A 171 -6.58 20.90 9.91
N SER A 172 -6.55 22.22 9.79
CA SER A 172 -7.54 23.11 10.37
C SER A 172 -8.90 22.90 9.69
N ASN A 173 -9.97 23.37 10.34
CA ASN A 173 -11.32 23.29 9.79
C ASN A 173 -11.39 24.05 8.47
N GLU A 174 -11.64 23.34 7.36
CA GLU A 174 -11.71 23.86 6.01
C GLU A 174 -13.17 23.88 5.53
N SER A 175 -13.62 25.00 4.94
CA SER A 175 -14.93 25.09 4.34
C SER A 175 -14.90 24.47 2.94
N LEU A 176 -15.74 23.45 2.70
CA LEU A 176 -15.80 22.73 1.44
C LEU A 176 -16.77 23.38 0.46
N VAL A 177 -18.00 23.59 0.90
CA VAL A 177 -19.09 24.12 0.10
C VAL A 177 -20.08 24.88 0.97
N SER A 178 -20.67 25.96 0.43
CA SER A 178 -21.66 26.76 1.12
C SER A 178 -22.75 27.21 0.16
N SER A 179 -24.01 27.20 0.60
CA SER A 179 -25.15 27.66 -0.18
C SER A 179 -26.24 28.19 0.74
N SER A 180 -27.05 29.14 0.21
CA SER A 180 -28.25 29.60 0.91
C SER A 180 -29.43 28.72 0.51
N GLY A 181 -30.21 28.26 1.47
CA GLY A 181 -31.37 27.40 1.23
C GLY A 181 -31.61 26.42 2.37
N SER A 182 -32.55 25.52 2.17
CA SER A 182 -32.91 24.47 3.15
C SER A 182 -32.20 23.16 2.94
N PHE A 183 -31.45 23.01 1.84
CA PHE A 183 -30.74 21.79 1.44
C PHE A 183 -29.43 22.13 0.76
N LEU A 184 -28.40 21.35 1.07
CA LEU A 184 -27.06 21.46 0.48
C LEU A 184 -26.47 20.07 0.31
N ASP A 185 -26.05 19.75 -0.91
CA ASP A 185 -25.36 18.50 -1.22
C ASP A 185 -24.07 18.77 -1.99
N PHE A 186 -23.13 17.84 -1.85
CA PHE A 186 -21.94 17.73 -2.67
C PHE A 186 -21.47 16.28 -2.72
N ARG A 187 -20.56 15.97 -3.63
CA ARG A 187 -20.05 14.61 -3.83
C ARG A 187 -18.53 14.64 -3.94
N ILE A 188 -17.91 13.61 -3.36
CA ILE A 188 -16.50 13.30 -3.55
C ILE A 188 -16.45 12.02 -4.37
N ASP A 189 -15.93 12.10 -5.59
CA ASP A 189 -15.61 10.95 -6.40
C ASP A 189 -14.19 10.48 -6.08
N ASP A 190 -13.96 9.15 -6.10
CA ASP A 190 -12.67 8.54 -5.80
C ASP A 190 -12.11 8.95 -4.42
N ILE A 191 -12.89 8.66 -3.37
CA ILE A 191 -12.52 9.05 -2.01
C ILE A 191 -11.19 8.40 -1.57
N GLN A 192 -10.27 9.21 -1.06
CA GLN A 192 -8.92 8.82 -0.67
C GLN A 192 -8.73 8.83 0.86
N PRO A 193 -7.69 8.16 1.41
CA PRO A 193 -7.37 8.21 2.84
C PRO A 193 -7.18 9.62 3.41
N SER A 194 -6.78 10.59 2.58
CA SER A 194 -6.69 12.01 2.94
C SER A 194 -8.05 12.66 3.24
N ASN A 195 -9.14 12.06 2.76
CA ASN A 195 -10.50 12.52 3.03
C ASN A 195 -11.07 11.96 4.34
N GLN A 196 -10.31 11.17 5.09
CA GLN A 196 -10.69 10.69 6.41
C GLN A 196 -10.69 11.82 7.43
N GLY A 197 -11.79 11.97 8.18
CA GLY A 197 -11.91 13.00 9.19
C GLY A 197 -13.33 13.30 9.60
N VAL A 198 -13.52 14.47 10.22
CA VAL A 198 -14.81 14.94 10.71
C VAL A 198 -15.41 15.92 9.70
N TYR A 199 -16.59 15.58 9.20
CA TYR A 199 -17.41 16.43 8.34
C TYR A 199 -18.50 17.08 9.19
N THR A 200 -18.59 18.39 9.12
CA THR A 200 -19.56 19.17 9.89
C THR A 200 -20.43 19.99 8.96
N CYS A 201 -21.74 19.79 9.03
CA CYS A 201 -22.70 20.71 8.44
C CYS A 201 -23.10 21.76 9.46
N THR A 202 -22.99 23.01 9.09
CA THR A 202 -23.41 24.17 9.89
C THR A 202 -24.52 24.92 9.16
N ALA A 203 -25.63 25.14 9.85
CA ALA A 203 -26.72 26.01 9.42
C ALA A 203 -26.66 27.30 10.22
N TYR A 204 -26.59 28.45 9.51
CA TYR A 204 -26.56 29.80 10.07
C TYR A 204 -27.66 30.67 9.52
N ASN A 205 -28.49 31.20 10.36
CA ASN A 205 -29.46 32.21 9.97
C ASN A 205 -28.95 33.62 10.32
N ASN A 206 -28.66 34.39 9.27
CA ASN A 206 -28.12 35.75 9.44
C ASN A 206 -29.11 36.70 10.12
N PHE A 207 -30.41 36.43 10.07
CA PHE A 207 -31.44 37.25 10.67
C PHE A 207 -31.54 36.99 12.19
N THR A 208 -31.74 35.75 12.60
CA THR A 208 -31.84 35.35 14.03
C THR A 208 -30.48 35.25 14.73
N LYS A 209 -29.38 35.26 13.97
CA LYS A 209 -27.98 35.03 14.45
C LYS A 209 -27.79 33.63 15.10
N GLN A 210 -28.73 32.73 14.91
CA GLN A 210 -28.64 31.37 15.45
C GLN A 210 -27.80 30.47 14.54
N VAL A 211 -27.09 29.54 15.16
CA VAL A 211 -26.23 28.54 14.52
C VAL A 211 -26.57 27.17 15.10
N VAL A 212 -26.77 26.19 14.25
CA VAL A 212 -26.79 24.78 14.62
C VAL A 212 -25.82 24.00 13.73
N ASN A 213 -25.23 22.95 14.26
CA ASN A 213 -24.33 22.11 13.51
C ASN A 213 -24.53 20.63 13.84
N GLN A 214 -24.15 19.79 12.89
CA GLN A 214 -24.10 18.35 13.07
C GLN A 214 -22.83 17.81 12.42
N SER A 215 -22.09 16.97 13.19
CA SER A 215 -20.81 16.40 12.76
C SER A 215 -20.91 14.91 12.64
N SER A 216 -20.22 14.35 11.64
CA SER A 216 -20.07 12.91 11.43
C SER A 216 -18.60 12.61 11.16
N GLU A 217 -18.06 11.59 11.81
CA GLU A 217 -16.71 11.09 11.52
C GLU A 217 -16.77 10.05 10.42
N LEU A 218 -15.89 10.20 9.43
CA LEU A 218 -15.77 9.32 8.27
C LEU A 218 -14.38 8.68 8.24
N LEU A 219 -14.33 7.37 8.23
CA LEU A 219 -13.12 6.57 8.05
C LEU A 219 -13.09 6.00 6.64
N VAL A 220 -11.93 6.03 6.01
CA VAL A 220 -11.71 5.45 4.68
C VAL A 220 -10.92 4.15 4.82
N TYR A 221 -11.56 3.02 4.51
CA TYR A 221 -10.94 1.70 4.57
C TYR A 221 -10.22 1.40 3.26
N TYR A 222 -8.99 0.92 3.36
CA TYR A 222 -8.16 0.61 2.20
C TYR A 222 -7.16 -0.51 2.48
N VAL A 223 -6.73 -1.16 1.44
CA VAL A 223 -5.68 -2.18 1.43
C VAL A 223 -4.67 -1.85 0.34
N PRO A 224 -3.40 -2.23 0.48
CA PRO A 224 -2.43 -2.11 -0.60
C PRO A 224 -2.76 -3.10 -1.72
N ASP A 225 -2.36 -2.77 -2.95
CA ASP A 225 -2.53 -3.64 -4.12
C ASP A 225 -1.70 -4.92 -4.03
N LEU A 226 -0.59 -4.87 -3.26
CA LEU A 226 0.31 -5.99 -3.06
C LEU A 226 -0.24 -6.97 -2.03
N HIS A 227 0.13 -8.25 -2.21
CA HIS A 227 -0.12 -9.30 -1.23
C HIS A 227 0.71 -9.08 0.05
N PRO A 228 0.36 -9.74 1.17
CA PRO A 228 1.24 -9.81 2.33
C PRO A 228 2.61 -10.35 1.98
N ASP A 229 3.65 -9.89 2.68
CA ASP A 229 5.01 -10.36 2.55
C ASP A 229 5.29 -11.42 3.61
N CYS A 230 5.81 -12.56 3.17
CA CYS A 230 6.32 -13.63 4.01
C CYS A 230 7.86 -13.60 3.99
N MET A 231 8.46 -13.38 5.13
CA MET A 231 9.93 -13.37 5.26
C MET A 231 10.37 -14.09 6.52
N TRP A 232 11.63 -14.42 6.56
CA TRP A 232 12.26 -14.99 7.74
C TRP A 232 13.40 -14.09 8.22
N SER A 233 13.73 -14.24 9.50
CA SER A 233 14.88 -13.56 10.12
C SER A 233 15.53 -14.50 11.14
N PRO A 234 16.85 -14.47 11.30
CA PRO A 234 17.50 -15.18 12.39
C PRO A 234 17.00 -14.65 13.73
N ALA A 235 16.73 -15.56 14.67
CA ALA A 235 16.42 -15.20 16.04
C ALA A 235 17.70 -14.90 16.83
N GLN A 236 17.57 -14.31 18.01
CA GLN A 236 18.72 -14.11 18.92
C GLN A 236 19.34 -15.44 19.36
N ASP A 237 18.53 -16.48 19.53
CA ASP A 237 18.97 -17.83 19.78
C ASP A 237 19.19 -18.54 18.44
N PRO A 238 20.42 -19.04 18.15
CA PRO A 238 20.75 -19.74 16.91
C PRO A 238 19.92 -21.00 16.64
N SER A 239 19.31 -21.59 17.69
CA SER A 239 18.41 -22.74 17.55
C SER A 239 17.04 -22.40 17.00
N HIS A 240 16.70 -21.10 16.91
CA HIS A 240 15.42 -20.62 16.48
C HIS A 240 15.52 -19.69 15.27
N VAL A 241 14.43 -19.60 14.53
CA VAL A 241 14.24 -18.64 13.45
C VAL A 241 12.91 -17.93 13.62
N LEU A 242 12.82 -16.72 13.13
CA LEU A 242 11.63 -15.91 13.18
C LEU A 242 10.99 -15.88 11.79
N PHE A 243 9.77 -16.41 11.68
CA PHE A 243 8.94 -16.24 10.51
C PHE A 243 8.07 -15.00 10.70
N ILE A 244 8.07 -14.10 9.73
CA ILE A 244 7.41 -12.81 9.79
C ILE A 244 6.46 -12.68 8.60
N CYS A 245 5.21 -12.39 8.89
CA CYS A 245 4.22 -11.97 7.92
C CYS A 245 3.89 -10.50 8.12
N SER A 246 3.97 -9.70 7.09
CA SER A 246 3.64 -8.28 7.15
C SER A 246 2.76 -7.84 5.99
N TRP A 247 1.76 -7.01 6.32
CA TRP A 247 0.91 -6.35 5.33
C TRP A 247 0.69 -4.91 5.75
N ALA A 248 1.71 -4.10 5.46
CA ALA A 248 1.73 -2.68 5.80
C ALA A 248 0.81 -1.86 4.89
N LYS A 249 0.42 -0.67 5.36
CA LYS A 249 -0.42 0.28 4.63
C LYS A 249 -1.86 -0.18 4.37
N ALA A 250 -2.41 -1.06 5.19
CA ALA A 250 -3.84 -1.34 5.25
C ALA A 250 -4.48 -0.55 6.40
N TYR A 251 -5.68 -0.07 6.22
CA TYR A 251 -6.46 0.57 7.30
C TYR A 251 -7.92 0.13 7.25
N PRO A 252 -8.47 -0.31 8.41
CA PRO A 252 -7.81 -0.58 9.68
C PRO A 252 -6.73 -1.67 9.58
N SER A 253 -6.03 -1.98 10.67
CA SER A 253 -5.06 -3.07 10.67
C SER A 253 -5.72 -4.39 10.27
N PRO A 254 -5.09 -5.19 9.37
CA PRO A 254 -5.64 -6.46 8.93
C PRO A 254 -5.63 -7.51 10.04
N LEU A 255 -6.48 -8.51 9.92
CA LEU A 255 -6.35 -9.76 10.68
C LEU A 255 -5.39 -10.67 9.95
N LEU A 256 -4.18 -10.84 10.49
CA LEU A 256 -3.17 -11.78 9.98
C LEU A 256 -3.30 -13.12 10.69
N HIS A 257 -3.16 -14.19 9.91
CA HIS A 257 -3.21 -15.56 10.39
C HIS A 257 -2.03 -16.33 9.81
N LEU A 258 -1.16 -16.87 10.69
CA LEU A 258 -0.01 -17.69 10.36
C LEU A 258 -0.32 -19.15 10.64
N GLU A 259 -0.06 -20.02 9.67
CA GLU A 259 -0.25 -21.46 9.81
C GLU A 259 0.82 -22.27 9.08
N ASP A 260 0.99 -23.51 9.51
CA ASP A 260 1.77 -24.54 8.84
C ASP A 260 0.82 -25.50 8.11
N LEU A 261 0.93 -25.57 6.78
CA LEU A 261 0.04 -26.39 5.96
C LEU A 261 0.31 -27.90 6.09
N GLN A 262 1.47 -28.32 6.57
CA GLN A 262 1.88 -29.73 6.56
C GLN A 262 2.09 -30.32 7.95
N GLY A 263 1.73 -29.62 9.01
CA GLY A 263 1.99 -29.95 10.43
C GLY A 263 1.53 -31.32 10.94
N THR A 264 1.19 -32.29 10.07
CA THR A 264 0.67 -33.60 10.49
C THR A 264 1.38 -34.83 9.94
N LYS A 265 2.42 -34.69 9.12
CA LYS A 265 3.14 -35.86 8.60
C LYS A 265 4.37 -36.22 9.45
N GLY A 266 4.16 -36.70 10.69
CA GLY A 266 5.20 -37.48 11.36
C GLY A 266 5.70 -37.06 12.74
N ALA A 267 5.15 -36.04 13.37
CA ALA A 267 5.56 -35.66 14.71
C ALA A 267 4.51 -36.03 15.77
N ALA A 268 4.85 -36.91 16.66
CA ALA A 268 4.04 -37.29 17.84
C ALA A 268 3.84 -36.13 18.83
N TRP A 269 4.33 -34.92 18.52
CA TRP A 269 4.31 -33.72 19.36
C TRP A 269 4.08 -32.45 18.50
N GLY A 270 3.18 -32.49 17.52
CA GLY A 270 2.85 -31.34 16.71
C GLY A 270 2.04 -30.32 17.48
N ALA A 271 2.65 -29.31 18.02
CA ALA A 271 1.96 -28.05 18.25
C ALA A 271 1.58 -27.51 16.87
N HIS A 272 0.29 -27.52 16.51
CA HIS A 272 -0.19 -26.80 15.34
C HIS A 272 0.24 -25.36 15.47
N VAL A 273 1.14 -24.95 14.60
CA VAL A 273 1.57 -23.58 14.55
C VAL A 273 0.44 -22.79 13.92
N ASN A 274 -0.34 -22.16 14.78
CA ASN A 274 -1.50 -21.36 14.39
C ASN A 274 -1.51 -20.10 15.27
N LYS A 275 -1.29 -18.95 14.67
CA LYS A 275 -1.28 -17.67 15.38
C LYS A 275 -2.05 -16.63 14.58
N SER A 276 -2.95 -15.92 15.26
CA SER A 276 -3.74 -14.85 14.64
C SER A 276 -3.68 -13.58 15.49
N ALA A 277 -3.59 -12.44 14.81
CA ALA A 277 -3.68 -11.14 15.47
C ALA A 277 -4.18 -10.06 14.50
N VAL A 278 -4.82 -9.03 15.02
CA VAL A 278 -5.14 -7.80 14.28
C VAL A 278 -3.93 -6.88 14.35
N THR A 279 -3.10 -6.93 13.33
CA THR A 279 -1.82 -6.21 13.27
C THR A 279 -1.34 -6.09 11.82
N SER A 280 -0.51 -5.10 11.54
CA SER A 280 0.18 -4.97 10.25
C SER A 280 1.38 -5.89 10.09
N SER A 281 1.87 -6.49 11.18
CA SER A 281 2.99 -7.45 11.16
C SER A 281 2.81 -8.47 12.27
N LEU A 282 2.90 -9.74 11.92
CA LEU A 282 2.78 -10.87 12.83
C LEU A 282 4.00 -11.76 12.70
N SER A 283 4.65 -12.08 13.79
CA SER A 283 5.84 -12.94 13.81
C SER A 283 5.64 -14.17 14.67
N MET A 284 6.34 -15.24 14.29
CA MET A 284 6.34 -16.52 14.95
C MET A 284 7.75 -17.07 15.06
N MET A 285 8.11 -17.50 16.26
CA MET A 285 9.40 -18.15 16.53
C MET A 285 9.27 -19.66 16.33
N LEU A 286 10.15 -20.22 15.49
CA LEU A 286 10.17 -21.63 15.12
C LEU A 286 11.50 -22.25 15.51
N ASN A 287 11.48 -23.47 16.03
CA ASN A 287 12.70 -24.22 16.31
C ASN A 287 13.22 -24.82 15.00
N ARG A 288 14.51 -24.60 14.68
CA ARG A 288 15.16 -25.13 13.47
C ARG A 288 15.08 -26.65 13.37
N SER A 289 15.12 -27.38 14.50
CA SER A 289 15.03 -28.83 14.52
C SER A 289 13.68 -29.40 14.13
N GLU A 290 12.65 -28.57 14.11
CA GLU A 290 11.27 -28.93 13.73
C GLU A 290 10.94 -28.58 12.28
N LEU A 291 11.84 -27.85 11.60
CA LEU A 291 11.68 -27.48 10.21
C LEU A 291 12.16 -28.61 9.30
N PHE A 292 11.46 -28.81 8.20
CA PHE A 292 11.80 -29.83 7.20
C PHE A 292 11.59 -29.32 5.78
N GLU A 293 12.23 -29.98 4.83
CA GLU A 293 12.12 -29.65 3.41
C GLU A 293 10.70 -29.87 2.89
N ASP A 294 10.26 -29.01 1.98
CA ASP A 294 8.91 -28.94 1.42
C ASP A 294 7.79 -28.54 2.42
N GLN A 295 8.13 -28.25 3.67
CA GLN A 295 7.20 -27.62 4.59
C GLN A 295 6.78 -26.25 4.05
N THR A 296 5.49 -25.93 4.10
CA THR A 296 4.99 -24.65 3.62
C THR A 296 4.35 -23.87 4.77
N LEU A 297 4.94 -22.73 5.06
CA LEU A 297 4.39 -21.75 6.00
C LEU A 297 3.52 -20.77 5.21
N ARG A 298 2.29 -20.58 5.63
CA ARG A 298 1.32 -19.69 4.98
C ARG A 298 0.88 -18.59 5.92
N CYS A 299 0.75 -17.40 5.38
CA CYS A 299 0.11 -16.28 6.03
C CYS A 299 -1.09 -15.83 5.22
N THR A 300 -2.26 -15.77 5.86
CA THR A 300 -3.47 -15.19 5.28
C THR A 300 -3.82 -13.88 5.95
N ALA A 301 -4.26 -12.92 5.17
CA ALA A 301 -4.69 -11.61 5.63
C ALA A 301 -6.16 -11.38 5.25
N ARG A 302 -6.97 -11.06 6.25
CA ARG A 302 -8.38 -10.67 6.09
C ARG A 302 -8.56 -9.21 6.42
N HIS A 303 -9.37 -8.52 5.63
CA HIS A 303 -9.59 -7.10 5.82
C HIS A 303 -11.01 -6.70 5.39
N PRO A 304 -11.68 -5.76 6.11
CA PRO A 304 -13.03 -5.33 5.76
C PRO A 304 -13.17 -4.65 4.40
N ALA A 305 -12.07 -4.14 3.82
CA ALA A 305 -12.07 -3.53 2.49
C ALA A 305 -11.97 -4.54 1.34
N LEU A 306 -11.73 -5.82 1.63
CA LEU A 306 -11.77 -6.89 0.65
C LEU A 306 -13.22 -7.35 0.42
N ALA A 307 -13.47 -8.00 -0.71
CA ALA A 307 -14.78 -8.60 -0.98
C ALA A 307 -15.09 -9.69 0.07
N PRO A 308 -16.36 -9.94 0.36
CA PRO A 308 -16.75 -10.99 1.31
C PRO A 308 -16.18 -12.35 0.92
N GLY A 309 -15.35 -12.93 1.80
CA GLY A 309 -14.68 -14.21 1.57
C GLY A 309 -13.36 -14.11 0.81
N GLU A 310 -12.95 -12.92 0.36
CA GLU A 310 -11.64 -12.68 -0.24
C GLU A 310 -10.58 -12.59 0.86
N GLU A 311 -9.48 -13.29 0.64
CA GLU A 311 -8.29 -13.25 1.48
C GLU A 311 -7.07 -12.98 0.61
N ARG A 312 -6.10 -12.31 1.16
CA ARG A 312 -4.77 -12.15 0.54
C ARG A 312 -3.80 -13.03 1.28
N GLU A 313 -2.95 -13.70 0.54
CA GLU A 313 -2.01 -14.64 1.16
C GLU A 313 -0.61 -14.53 0.60
N CYS A 314 0.36 -14.94 1.41
CA CYS A 314 1.70 -15.30 0.99
C CYS A 314 2.05 -16.67 1.55
N SER A 315 2.89 -17.39 0.84
CA SER A 315 3.36 -18.71 1.25
C SER A 315 4.87 -18.80 1.08
N LEU A 316 5.51 -19.49 2.00
CA LEU A 316 6.94 -19.73 2.02
C LEU A 316 7.17 -21.24 2.05
N PRO A 317 7.26 -21.91 0.87
CA PRO A 317 7.68 -23.29 0.82
C PRO A 317 9.17 -23.39 1.17
N LEU A 318 9.50 -24.19 2.16
CA LEU A 318 10.88 -24.33 2.63
C LEU A 318 11.66 -25.31 1.75
N LYS A 319 12.82 -24.89 1.23
CA LYS A 319 13.75 -25.71 0.45
C LYS A 319 15.15 -25.59 0.99
N CYS A 320 15.83 -26.75 1.08
CA CYS A 320 17.24 -26.82 1.47
C CYS A 320 18.13 -26.13 0.43
N PRO A 321 19.25 -25.50 0.83
CA PRO A 321 20.26 -25.03 -0.11
C PRO A 321 20.94 -26.18 -0.83
N PHE A 322 21.27 -25.93 -2.09
CA PHE A 322 22.05 -26.85 -2.91
C PHE A 322 23.10 -26.07 -3.70
N PRO A 323 24.25 -25.74 -3.06
CA PRO A 323 25.33 -25.06 -3.75
C PRO A 323 25.93 -25.96 -4.83
N ASP A 324 26.06 -25.44 -6.05
CA ASP A 324 26.59 -26.14 -7.22
C ASP A 324 27.76 -25.36 -7.83
N GLY A 325 28.72 -26.09 -8.42
CA GLY A 325 29.89 -25.50 -9.04
C GLY A 325 30.92 -26.59 -9.42
N GLU A 326 32.08 -26.16 -9.94
CA GLU A 326 33.13 -27.05 -10.37
C GLU A 326 33.92 -27.57 -9.15
N PRO A 327 33.96 -28.90 -8.88
CA PRO A 327 34.62 -29.44 -7.72
C PRO A 327 36.15 -29.45 -7.82
N LEU A 328 36.71 -29.32 -9.03
CA LEU A 328 38.14 -29.34 -9.31
C LEU A 328 38.54 -28.15 -10.19
N VAL A 329 39.41 -27.30 -9.69
CA VAL A 329 39.90 -26.14 -10.44
C VAL A 329 41.42 -26.14 -10.45
N THR A 330 42.04 -25.85 -11.59
CA THR A 330 43.49 -25.76 -11.75
C THR A 330 43.92 -24.34 -12.09
N ALA A 331 44.93 -23.85 -11.40
CA ALA A 331 45.54 -22.55 -11.66
C ALA A 331 47.04 -22.65 -11.88
N LEU A 332 47.61 -21.71 -12.65
CA LEU A 332 49.04 -21.53 -12.76
C LEU A 332 49.54 -20.60 -11.66
N GLU A 333 50.70 -20.89 -11.09
CA GLU A 333 51.36 -20.03 -10.11
C GLU A 333 51.60 -18.64 -10.69
N GLY A 334 51.23 -17.59 -9.94
CA GLY A 334 51.30 -16.19 -10.36
C GLY A 334 50.08 -15.67 -11.17
N SER A 335 49.15 -16.55 -11.58
CA SER A 335 47.91 -16.16 -12.26
C SER A 335 46.81 -15.81 -11.26
N SER A 336 45.66 -15.36 -11.81
CA SER A 336 44.41 -15.27 -11.03
C SER A 336 43.47 -16.41 -11.40
N VAL A 337 42.71 -16.90 -10.43
CA VAL A 337 41.70 -17.96 -10.62
C VAL A 337 40.41 -17.55 -9.95
N THR A 338 39.27 -17.89 -10.57
CA THR A 338 37.96 -17.65 -9.99
C THR A 338 37.25 -18.96 -9.73
N LEU A 339 36.86 -19.17 -8.47
CA LEU A 339 35.99 -20.26 -8.05
C LEU A 339 34.55 -19.74 -8.10
N ILE A 340 33.64 -20.57 -8.62
CA ILE A 340 32.26 -20.21 -8.85
C ILE A 340 31.38 -21.13 -8.02
N CYS A 341 30.43 -20.54 -7.31
CA CYS A 341 29.39 -21.25 -6.59
C CYS A 341 28.03 -20.66 -6.92
N THR A 342 27.10 -21.50 -7.33
CA THR A 342 25.74 -21.10 -7.67
C THR A 342 24.77 -21.74 -6.70
N GLU A 343 23.93 -20.90 -6.04
CA GLU A 343 22.85 -21.35 -5.18
C GLU A 343 21.57 -20.59 -5.51
N SER A 344 20.60 -21.28 -6.14
CA SER A 344 19.34 -20.70 -6.59
C SER A 344 18.11 -21.51 -6.19
N THR A 345 18.31 -22.60 -5.44
CA THR A 345 17.27 -23.58 -5.16
C THR A 345 16.62 -23.38 -3.80
N SER A 346 17.35 -22.78 -2.86
CA SER A 346 16.88 -22.61 -1.49
C SER A 346 15.73 -21.62 -1.36
N ASN A 347 14.83 -21.92 -0.48
CA ASN A 347 13.78 -21.03 -0.04
C ASN A 347 13.56 -21.18 1.47
N PRO A 348 13.73 -20.16 2.29
CA PRO A 348 14.29 -18.84 1.93
C PRO A 348 15.70 -18.92 1.34
N SER A 349 16.07 -17.87 0.57
CA SER A 349 17.40 -17.78 -0.04
C SER A 349 18.50 -17.99 1.00
N ALA A 350 19.47 -18.83 0.67
CA ALA A 350 20.59 -19.11 1.55
C ALA A 350 21.59 -17.95 1.57
N ASN A 351 22.21 -17.74 2.73
CA ASN A 351 23.40 -16.92 2.83
C ASN A 351 24.60 -17.76 2.42
N THR A 352 25.29 -17.39 1.34
CA THR A 352 26.41 -18.15 0.78
C THR A 352 27.73 -17.44 1.06
N THR A 353 28.72 -18.20 1.56
CA THR A 353 30.05 -17.69 1.91
C THR A 353 31.14 -18.68 1.44
N TRP A 354 32.37 -18.16 1.27
CA TRP A 354 33.54 -18.98 0.97
C TRP A 354 34.44 -19.11 2.17
N ARG A 355 34.96 -20.35 2.43
CA ARG A 355 36.00 -20.61 3.42
C ARG A 355 37.10 -21.49 2.85
N LYS A 356 38.32 -21.40 3.39
CA LYS A 356 39.45 -22.23 3.02
C LYS A 356 39.73 -23.24 4.14
N GLY A 357 39.68 -24.54 3.81
CA GLY A 357 39.91 -25.61 4.80
C GLY A 357 38.80 -25.76 5.84
N LEU A 358 38.85 -26.82 6.63
CA LEU A 358 37.80 -27.19 7.61
C LEU A 358 37.80 -26.34 8.89
N GLN A 359 38.93 -25.73 9.26
CA GLN A 359 39.10 -25.03 10.54
C GLN A 359 39.24 -23.50 10.41
N GLN A 360 39.22 -22.96 9.21
CA GLN A 360 39.34 -21.54 8.99
C GLN A 360 37.94 -20.89 8.91
N GLY A 361 37.83 -19.65 9.39
CA GLY A 361 36.63 -18.84 9.24
C GLY A 361 36.37 -18.45 7.77
N ASP A 362 35.26 -17.72 7.54
CA ASP A 362 34.92 -17.23 6.22
C ASP A 362 36.04 -16.35 5.65
N ILE A 363 36.23 -16.43 4.33
CA ILE A 363 37.22 -15.64 3.62
C ILE A 363 36.79 -14.17 3.63
N ILE A 364 37.66 -13.31 4.14
CA ILE A 364 37.43 -11.87 4.17
C ILE A 364 37.92 -11.24 2.86
N PRO A 365 37.11 -10.46 2.14
CA PRO A 365 37.53 -9.77 0.94
C PRO A 365 38.72 -8.84 1.17
N GLY A 366 39.65 -8.84 0.21
CA GLY A 366 40.86 -8.04 0.26
C GLY A 366 41.59 -8.02 -1.09
N SER A 367 42.87 -7.63 -1.09
CA SER A 367 43.66 -7.59 -2.34
C SER A 367 43.94 -8.99 -2.90
N LYS A 368 44.07 -10.00 -2.04
CA LYS A 368 44.31 -11.39 -2.42
C LYS A 368 43.02 -12.10 -2.83
N TYR A 369 41.95 -11.93 -2.08
CA TYR A 369 40.65 -12.56 -2.27
C TYR A 369 39.61 -11.52 -2.62
N VAL A 370 39.06 -11.61 -3.81
CA VAL A 370 37.96 -10.74 -4.27
C VAL A 370 36.70 -11.59 -4.35
N ILE A 371 35.69 -11.19 -3.59
CA ILE A 371 34.37 -11.82 -3.61
C ILE A 371 33.43 -10.91 -4.39
N SER A 372 32.72 -11.47 -5.37
CA SER A 372 31.66 -10.78 -6.12
C SER A 372 30.42 -11.66 -6.18
N GLU A 373 29.26 -11.01 -6.03
CA GLU A 373 27.95 -11.65 -6.07
C GLU A 373 27.19 -11.12 -7.29
N GLU A 374 26.71 -12.03 -8.13
CA GLU A 374 25.92 -11.73 -9.32
C GLU A 374 24.65 -12.61 -9.31
N GLY A 375 23.58 -12.10 -8.69
CA GLY A 375 22.36 -12.87 -8.47
C GLY A 375 22.63 -14.14 -7.62
N PRO A 376 22.34 -15.35 -8.13
CA PRO A 376 22.56 -16.58 -7.36
C PRO A 376 24.00 -17.07 -7.38
N VAL A 377 24.92 -16.36 -8.06
CA VAL A 377 26.30 -16.79 -8.29
C VAL A 377 27.24 -16.02 -7.38
N LEU A 378 27.93 -16.73 -6.51
CA LEU A 378 29.01 -16.20 -5.66
C LEU A 378 30.36 -16.60 -6.21
N LYS A 379 31.17 -15.63 -6.62
CA LYS A 379 32.49 -15.81 -7.20
C LYS A 379 33.57 -15.45 -6.18
N LEU A 380 34.57 -16.31 -6.03
CA LEU A 380 35.79 -16.04 -5.29
C LEU A 380 36.97 -15.98 -6.27
N THR A 381 37.50 -14.79 -6.49
CA THR A 381 38.71 -14.60 -7.31
C THR A 381 39.93 -14.50 -6.41
N ILE A 382 40.89 -15.41 -6.63
CA ILE A 382 42.17 -15.47 -5.93
C ILE A 382 43.23 -14.88 -6.85
N ASN A 383 43.81 -13.75 -6.46
CA ASN A 383 44.81 -13.04 -7.22
C ASN A 383 46.23 -13.51 -6.85
N ASN A 384 47.11 -13.56 -7.84
CA ASN A 384 48.50 -13.96 -7.65
C ASN A 384 48.61 -15.28 -6.89
N VAL A 385 48.04 -16.32 -7.49
CA VAL A 385 47.93 -17.66 -6.90
C VAL A 385 49.35 -18.22 -6.60
N THR A 386 49.55 -18.75 -5.42
CA THR A 386 50.78 -19.40 -4.97
C THR A 386 50.51 -20.86 -4.57
N LYS A 387 51.57 -21.65 -4.39
CA LYS A 387 51.41 -23.03 -3.95
C LYS A 387 50.70 -23.16 -2.58
N ASP A 388 50.78 -22.14 -1.73
CA ASP A 388 50.08 -22.08 -0.45
C ASP A 388 48.56 -21.92 -0.61
N ASP A 389 48.10 -21.51 -1.78
CA ASP A 389 46.67 -21.41 -2.09
C ASP A 389 46.07 -22.75 -2.50
N GLU A 390 46.88 -23.74 -2.82
CA GLU A 390 46.39 -25.08 -3.11
C GLU A 390 45.67 -25.71 -1.91
N GLY A 391 44.54 -26.36 -2.17
CA GLY A 391 43.76 -27.03 -1.14
C GLY A 391 42.26 -26.95 -1.38
N VAL A 392 41.51 -27.31 -0.34
CA VAL A 392 40.06 -27.36 -0.39
C VAL A 392 39.47 -26.02 0.00
N TYR A 393 38.57 -25.52 -0.83
CA TYR A 393 37.70 -24.39 -0.57
C TYR A 393 36.27 -24.89 -0.43
N PHE A 394 35.52 -24.31 0.51
CA PHE A 394 34.14 -24.66 0.75
C PHE A 394 33.24 -23.47 0.40
N CYS A 395 32.32 -23.70 -0.50
CA CYS A 395 31.17 -22.81 -0.68
C CYS A 395 30.11 -23.27 0.30
N ARG A 396 29.85 -22.49 1.33
CA ARG A 396 28.93 -22.80 2.42
C ARG A 396 27.67 -21.98 2.23
N SER A 397 26.52 -22.65 2.03
CA SER A 397 25.21 -22.06 1.92
C SER A 397 24.34 -22.44 3.11
N GLU A 398 23.82 -21.44 3.80
CA GLU A 398 23.02 -21.60 5.01
C GLU A 398 21.67 -20.95 4.88
N ASN A 399 20.60 -21.69 5.16
CA ASN A 399 19.25 -21.16 5.35
C ASN A 399 18.64 -21.69 6.69
N PRO A 400 17.38 -21.35 7.04
CA PRO A 400 16.75 -21.83 8.29
C PRO A 400 16.72 -23.33 8.46
N LEU A 401 16.69 -24.10 7.37
CA LEU A 401 16.60 -25.56 7.41
C LEU A 401 17.93 -26.22 7.74
N THR A 402 18.97 -25.83 6.99
CA THR A 402 20.26 -26.54 7.08
C THR A 402 21.41 -25.73 6.49
N ILE A 403 22.58 -26.25 6.68
CA ILE A 403 23.83 -25.79 6.06
C ILE A 403 24.25 -26.86 5.07
N ARG A 404 24.58 -26.46 3.85
CA ARG A 404 25.17 -27.30 2.81
C ARG A 404 26.46 -26.68 2.31
N GLU A 405 27.41 -27.54 1.96
CA GLU A 405 28.75 -27.12 1.51
C GLU A 405 29.10 -27.85 0.23
N LEU A 406 29.64 -27.10 -0.72
CA LEU A 406 30.29 -27.61 -1.93
C LEU A 406 31.79 -27.55 -1.71
N GLU A 407 32.45 -28.69 -1.87
CA GLU A 407 33.91 -28.77 -1.82
C GLU A 407 34.51 -28.51 -3.20
N VAL A 408 35.42 -27.54 -3.26
CA VAL A 408 36.15 -27.17 -4.48
C VAL A 408 37.64 -27.33 -4.19
N TYR A 409 38.29 -28.25 -4.88
CA TYR A 409 39.72 -28.46 -4.76
C TYR A 409 40.48 -27.62 -5.78
N LEU A 410 41.31 -26.71 -5.30
CA LEU A 410 42.21 -25.91 -6.14
C LEU A 410 43.59 -26.56 -6.23
N THR A 411 44.01 -26.93 -7.44
CA THR A 411 45.35 -27.42 -7.74
C THR A 411 46.19 -26.29 -8.34
N VAL A 412 47.38 -26.06 -7.82
CA VAL A 412 48.30 -25.05 -8.32
C VAL A 412 49.47 -25.70 -9.04
N ARG A 413 49.61 -25.43 -10.33
CA ARG A 413 50.71 -25.91 -11.12
C ARG A 413 51.76 -24.81 -11.27
N ALA A 414 53.06 -25.18 -11.11
CA ALA A 414 54.16 -24.28 -11.35
C ALA A 414 54.14 -23.83 -12.83
N SER A 415 54.29 -22.56 -13.09
CA SER A 415 54.49 -22.07 -14.46
C SER A 415 55.93 -22.39 -14.89
N SER A 416 56.11 -23.53 -15.56
CA SER A 416 57.46 -23.92 -16.04
C SER A 416 57.81 -23.08 -17.26
N ALA A 417 58.23 -21.86 -17.01
CA ALA A 417 58.81 -20.97 -18.07
C ALA A 417 60.07 -21.56 -18.68
N TYR A 418 60.65 -22.62 -18.03
CA TYR A 418 61.90 -23.25 -18.50
C TYR A 418 61.68 -24.33 -19.54
N THR A 419 60.51 -24.93 -19.70
CA THR A 419 60.30 -26.04 -20.65
C THR A 419 60.42 -25.55 -22.09
N GLY A 420 59.90 -24.39 -22.41
CA GLY A 420 60.00 -23.78 -23.74
C GLY A 420 61.45 -23.39 -24.07
N ALA A 421 62.21 -22.86 -23.11
CA ALA A 421 63.60 -22.48 -23.29
C ALA A 421 64.50 -23.71 -23.47
N ILE A 422 64.27 -24.81 -22.72
CA ILE A 422 65.04 -26.06 -22.85
C ILE A 422 64.72 -26.73 -24.19
N VAL A 423 63.48 -26.82 -24.60
CA VAL A 423 63.07 -27.39 -25.90
C VAL A 423 63.63 -26.52 -27.06
N GLY A 424 63.57 -25.20 -26.95
CA GLY A 424 64.17 -24.29 -27.90
C GLY A 424 65.69 -24.44 -28.00
N LEU A 425 66.37 -24.61 -26.88
CA LEU A 425 67.82 -24.86 -26.86
C LEU A 425 68.18 -26.20 -27.52
N PHE A 426 67.43 -27.27 -27.26
CA PHE A 426 67.61 -28.57 -27.89
C PHE A 426 67.39 -28.50 -29.40
N ILE A 427 66.36 -27.84 -29.87
CA ILE A 427 66.08 -27.63 -31.31
C ILE A 427 67.20 -26.82 -31.93
N ALA A 428 67.69 -25.76 -31.30
CA ALA A 428 68.79 -24.95 -31.81
C ALA A 428 70.08 -25.75 -31.91
N VAL A 429 70.42 -26.59 -30.94
CA VAL A 429 71.57 -27.51 -30.94
C VAL A 429 71.47 -28.53 -32.07
N LEU A 430 70.26 -29.10 -32.29
CA LEU A 430 70.04 -30.03 -33.42
C LEU A 430 70.19 -29.36 -34.77
N ILE A 431 69.72 -28.13 -34.95
CA ILE A 431 69.84 -27.36 -36.18
C ILE A 431 71.32 -27.03 -36.43
N VAL A 432 72.06 -26.53 -35.48
CA VAL A 432 73.48 -26.19 -35.62
C VAL A 432 74.28 -27.48 -35.80
N GLY A 433 73.96 -28.55 -35.12
CA GLY A 433 74.64 -29.85 -35.34
C GLY A 433 74.40 -30.43 -36.72
N SER A 434 73.19 -30.40 -37.22
CA SER A 434 72.88 -30.82 -38.62
C SER A 434 73.53 -29.94 -39.66
N ALA A 435 73.50 -28.63 -39.47
CA ALA A 435 74.19 -27.69 -40.39
C ALA A 435 75.73 -27.94 -40.41
N ALA A 436 76.35 -28.21 -39.29
CA ALA A 436 77.76 -28.56 -39.20
C ALA A 436 78.09 -29.90 -39.90
N ILE A 437 77.24 -30.89 -39.81
CA ILE A 437 77.36 -32.18 -40.50
C ILE A 437 77.21 -31.98 -41.99
N ILE A 438 76.23 -31.22 -42.44
CA ILE A 438 76.02 -30.90 -43.86
C ILE A 438 77.24 -30.10 -44.44
N ALA A 439 77.69 -29.08 -43.69
CA ALA A 439 78.92 -28.34 -44.11
C ALA A 439 80.14 -29.25 -44.17
N LYS A 440 80.33 -30.17 -43.28
CA LYS A 440 81.44 -31.15 -43.29
C LYS A 440 81.30 -32.13 -44.44
N THR A 441 80.13 -32.58 -44.81
CA THR A 441 79.88 -33.47 -45.95
C THR A 441 80.14 -32.72 -47.27
N ILE A 442 79.69 -31.48 -47.38
CA ILE A 442 79.96 -30.63 -48.58
C ILE A 442 81.41 -30.34 -48.69
N TYR A 443 82.12 -30.03 -47.59
CA TYR A 443 83.57 -29.79 -47.63
C TYR A 443 84.32 -31.07 -47.95
N SER A 444 83.93 -32.23 -47.44
CA SER A 444 84.53 -33.53 -47.80
C SER A 444 84.25 -33.94 -49.25
N SER A 445 83.08 -33.57 -49.80
CA SER A 445 82.76 -33.82 -51.23
C SER A 445 83.54 -32.97 -52.17
N ARG A 446 83.98 -31.74 -51.79
CA ARG A 446 84.82 -30.83 -52.66
C ARG A 446 86.25 -31.37 -52.86
N HIS A 447 86.73 -32.27 -52.03
CA HIS A 447 88.04 -32.85 -52.18
C HIS A 447 88.08 -34.13 -53.03
N ARG A 448 86.93 -34.56 -53.61
CA ARG A 448 86.84 -35.77 -54.45
C ARG A 448 86.45 -35.56 -55.91
N ILE A 449 86.52 -34.35 -56.42
CA ILE A 449 86.23 -34.09 -57.84
C ILE A 449 87.54 -33.72 -58.55
N CYS A 450 88.34 -34.73 -58.84
CA CYS A 450 89.29 -34.76 -59.98
C CYS A 450 89.36 -36.19 -60.49
N LEU A 451 89.06 -36.33 -61.80
CA LEU A 451 89.25 -37.50 -62.64
C LEU A 451 88.07 -38.51 -62.76
N GLY A 452 87.63 -38.53 -64.06
CA GLY A 452 87.02 -39.70 -64.65
C GLY A 452 85.75 -39.49 -65.42
N ASN A 453 85.98 -39.24 -66.75
CA ASN A 453 85.01 -39.30 -67.85
C ASN A 453 84.35 -40.69 -67.96
N LEU A 454 83.16 -40.68 -68.54
CA LEU A 454 82.55 -41.58 -69.50
C LEU A 454 81.23 -42.26 -69.04
N ASP A 455 80.34 -41.96 -69.89
CA ASP A 455 79.33 -42.64 -70.68
C ASP A 455 78.01 -43.17 -70.02
N LEU A 456 77.01 -42.60 -70.62
CA LEU A 456 75.69 -43.15 -71.07
C LEU A 456 75.29 -44.50 -70.53
N GLN A 457 74.10 -44.55 -69.88
CA GLN A 457 72.90 -45.22 -70.41
C GLN A 457 71.63 -44.92 -69.65
N VAL A 458 70.64 -44.63 -70.40
CA VAL A 458 69.26 -44.51 -70.03
C VAL A 458 68.76 -45.91 -69.59
N ASP A 459 68.07 -46.00 -68.52
CA ASP A 459 66.83 -46.82 -68.38
C ASP A 459 65.95 -46.29 -67.31
N ASP A 460 64.69 -46.18 -67.67
CA ASP A 460 63.51 -46.01 -66.86
C ASP A 460 63.40 -47.04 -65.73
N ASP A 461 63.07 -46.63 -64.56
CA ASP A 461 61.91 -47.20 -63.86
C ASP A 461 61.68 -46.50 -62.52
N ARG A 462 60.46 -46.05 -62.41
CA ARG A 462 59.55 -45.95 -61.30
C ARG A 462 60.07 -45.79 -59.89
N GLY A 463 59.77 -44.64 -59.41
CA GLY A 463 58.79 -44.39 -58.32
C GLY A 463 59.10 -44.93 -56.96
N ASP A 464 59.39 -44.15 -56.07
CA ASP A 464 58.71 -44.10 -54.78
C ASP A 464 58.98 -42.79 -54.09
N VAL A 465 58.02 -41.94 -54.25
CA VAL A 465 57.92 -40.71 -53.47
C VAL A 465 57.52 -41.08 -52.07
N LEU A 466 58.45 -41.10 -51.11
CA LEU A 466 58.13 -41.05 -49.69
C LEU A 466 57.53 -39.69 -49.40
N SER A 467 56.20 -39.63 -49.38
CA SER A 467 55.46 -38.53 -48.80
C SER A 467 55.63 -38.56 -47.29
N LEU A 468 56.28 -37.53 -46.78
CA LEU A 468 56.19 -37.18 -45.38
C LEU A 468 54.72 -36.89 -45.06
N VAL A 469 54.14 -37.79 -44.26
CA VAL A 469 52.83 -37.56 -43.63
C VAL A 469 53.03 -36.51 -42.53
N ASP A 470 52.60 -35.29 -42.81
CA ASP A 470 52.32 -34.34 -41.76
C ASP A 470 51.14 -34.89 -40.94
N SER A 471 51.41 -35.30 -39.75
CA SER A 471 50.36 -35.64 -38.76
C SER A 471 49.86 -34.35 -38.15
N ASP A 472 48.87 -33.73 -38.80
CA ASP A 472 47.95 -32.79 -38.18
C ASP A 472 46.97 -33.59 -37.27
N ASP A 473 47.36 -33.81 -36.04
CA ASP A 473 46.52 -34.40 -34.99
C ASP A 473 45.54 -33.38 -34.35
N GLU A 474 44.97 -32.46 -35.16
CA GLU A 474 43.94 -31.56 -34.65
C GLU A 474 42.54 -31.77 -35.26
N GLN A 475 42.24 -32.94 -35.82
CA GLN A 475 40.91 -33.19 -36.43
C GLN A 475 40.14 -34.39 -35.86
N ILE A 476 40.38 -34.84 -34.62
CA ILE A 476 39.62 -36.00 -34.08
C ILE A 476 38.46 -35.59 -33.15
N PHE A 477 38.19 -34.30 -32.93
CA PHE A 477 37.10 -33.89 -32.02
C PHE A 477 35.99 -33.01 -32.61
N GLN A 478 35.78 -33.00 -33.93
CA GLN A 478 34.72 -32.16 -34.53
C GLN A 478 33.66 -32.90 -35.36
N ASP A 479 33.51 -34.17 -35.31
CA ASP A 479 32.43 -34.87 -36.04
C ASP A 479 31.59 -35.79 -35.17
N ALA A 480 30.87 -35.23 -34.19
CA ALA A 480 29.74 -35.91 -33.55
C ALA A 480 28.59 -34.96 -33.24
N VAL A 481 28.15 -34.17 -34.22
CA VAL A 481 26.87 -33.47 -34.18
C VAL A 481 25.98 -34.05 -35.28
N PRO A 482 24.91 -34.73 -34.96
CA PRO A 482 23.95 -35.23 -35.96
C PRO A 482 23.24 -34.03 -36.59
N ARG A 483 23.39 -33.86 -37.88
CA ARG A 483 22.62 -32.91 -38.69
C ARG A 483 21.17 -33.42 -38.80
N LEU A 484 20.22 -32.66 -38.25
CA LEU A 484 18.80 -32.82 -38.51
C LEU A 484 18.50 -32.42 -39.98
N PRO A 485 17.62 -33.15 -40.68
CA PRO A 485 17.21 -32.78 -42.02
C PRO A 485 16.23 -31.58 -42.00
N PRO A 486 16.06 -30.88 -43.12
CA PRO A 486 15.26 -29.67 -43.20
C PRO A 486 13.77 -29.95 -43.07
N VAL A 487 13.12 -29.12 -42.26
CA VAL A 487 11.66 -29.18 -42.00
C VAL A 487 10.93 -28.64 -43.22
N THR A 488 10.14 -29.51 -43.88
CA THR A 488 9.04 -29.10 -44.75
C THR A 488 7.76 -29.08 -43.94
N ASN A 489 7.01 -28.00 -44.12
CA ASN A 489 5.71 -27.73 -43.50
C ASN A 489 4.71 -28.89 -43.71
N GLY A 490 4.01 -29.29 -42.62
CA GLY A 490 2.83 -30.13 -42.69
C GLY A 490 2.39 -30.59 -41.32
N HIS A 491 1.23 -30.14 -40.93
CA HIS A 491 0.48 -30.55 -39.72
C HIS A 491 0.55 -32.05 -39.47
N GLN A 492 0.93 -32.46 -38.26
CA GLN A 492 0.30 -33.59 -37.58
C GLN A 492 0.77 -33.69 -36.11
N THR A 493 -0.21 -33.72 -35.24
CA THR A 493 -0.16 -34.09 -33.85
C THR A 493 0.40 -35.48 -33.64
N THR A 494 1.45 -35.63 -32.82
CA THR A 494 1.86 -36.94 -32.32
C THR A 494 1.76 -37.01 -30.81
N LEU A 495 0.90 -37.90 -30.37
CA LEU A 495 0.75 -38.43 -29.02
C LEU A 495 2.07 -39.07 -28.55
N VAL A 496 2.54 -38.67 -27.39
CA VAL A 496 3.60 -39.37 -26.66
C VAL A 496 2.97 -40.52 -25.88
N GLN A 497 3.31 -41.71 -26.28
CA GLN A 497 2.89 -42.94 -25.62
C GLN A 497 3.88 -43.28 -24.51
N ILE A 498 3.42 -43.19 -23.27
CA ILE A 498 4.19 -43.61 -22.08
C ILE A 498 3.98 -45.12 -21.88
N HIS A 499 5.02 -45.91 -22.02
CA HIS A 499 5.02 -47.33 -21.64
C HIS A 499 5.01 -47.46 -20.11
N ARG A 500 3.92 -48.05 -19.60
CA ARG A 500 3.84 -48.59 -18.24
C ARG A 500 4.44 -49.98 -18.23
N ILE A 501 5.34 -50.23 -17.28
CA ILE A 501 5.83 -51.57 -16.92
C ILE A 501 4.82 -52.19 -15.95
N PRO A 502 4.32 -53.41 -16.17
CA PRO A 502 3.40 -54.07 -15.26
C PRO A 502 4.17 -54.77 -14.13
N SER A 503 3.72 -54.62 -12.89
CA SER A 503 4.05 -55.52 -11.78
C SER A 503 2.80 -56.33 -11.44
N SER A 504 2.99 -57.64 -11.41
CA SER A 504 2.05 -58.71 -11.22
C SER A 504 1.54 -58.84 -9.77
N ASP A 505 0.26 -59.13 -9.69
CA ASP A 505 -0.52 -60.15 -8.97
C ASP A 505 -0.44 -60.26 -7.42
N HIS A 506 -1.55 -60.14 -6.76
CA HIS A 506 -2.42 -61.20 -6.27
C HIS A 506 -3.67 -60.65 -5.59
N GLU A 507 -4.82 -61.03 -6.15
CA GLU A 507 -5.98 -61.78 -5.63
C GLU A 507 -6.58 -61.30 -4.29
N GLU A 508 -7.77 -60.93 -4.39
CA GLU A 508 -9.13 -61.47 -4.13
C GLU A 508 -9.59 -61.28 -2.69
N VAL A 509 -10.76 -60.83 -2.35
CA VAL A 509 -12.09 -61.39 -2.43
C VAL A 509 -13.13 -60.40 -1.88
N GLU A 510 -14.18 -60.15 -2.59
CA GLU A 510 -15.64 -59.98 -2.28
C GLU A 510 -16.05 -59.76 -0.81
N THR A 511 -17.04 -58.99 -0.46
CA THR A 511 -18.46 -58.91 -0.80
C THR A 511 -19.15 -57.79 -0.05
N ALA A 512 -19.97 -57.05 -0.73
CA ALA A 512 -21.41 -56.90 -0.64
C ALA A 512 -22.08 -56.42 0.69
N ASP A 513 -22.86 -55.42 0.43
CA ASP A 513 -24.26 -55.20 0.78
C ASP A 513 -24.69 -54.48 2.08
N THR A 514 -25.44 -53.47 1.78
CA THR A 514 -26.83 -53.20 2.18
C THR A 514 -27.10 -52.38 3.45
N SER A 515 -27.55 -51.19 3.14
CA SER A 515 -28.80 -50.52 3.55
C SER A 515 -29.13 -50.32 5.04
N THR A 516 -29.74 -49.17 5.25
CA THR A 516 -31.00 -48.87 5.92
C THR A 516 -30.94 -48.09 7.22
N GLN A 517 -31.39 -46.85 7.06
CA GLN A 517 -32.43 -46.11 7.77
C GLN A 517 -32.49 -46.09 9.32
N GLN A 518 -32.87 -44.89 9.72
CA GLN A 518 -33.80 -44.44 10.78
C GLN A 518 -33.14 -43.89 12.05
N GLN A 519 -33.29 -42.58 12.26
CA GLN A 519 -34.41 -41.88 12.93
C GLN A 519 -34.38 -41.97 14.48
N GLY A 520 -34.45 -40.87 15.12
CA GLY A 520 -34.87 -40.75 16.52
C GLY A 520 -34.15 -39.63 17.28
N ASP A 521 -34.69 -38.46 17.24
CA ASP A 521 -35.35 -37.63 18.26
C ASP A 521 -34.74 -37.54 19.68
N THR A 522 -34.79 -36.31 20.12
CA THR A 522 -35.07 -35.67 21.42
C THR A 522 -33.85 -34.96 22.02
N ALA A 523 -33.86 -33.63 21.96
CA ALA A 523 -34.43 -32.65 22.91
C ALA A 523 -33.75 -32.56 24.30
N GLN A 524 -33.39 -31.34 24.58
CA GLN A 524 -33.39 -30.55 25.81
C GLN A 524 -32.02 -29.95 26.13
N THR A 525 -31.93 -28.62 25.97
CA THR A 525 -32.14 -27.59 27.00
C THR A 525 -30.99 -27.50 28.01
N GLU A 526 -30.26 -26.42 27.97
CA GLU A 526 -30.17 -25.36 28.98
C GLU A 526 -29.04 -24.35 28.67
N GLU A 527 -29.43 -23.11 28.58
CA GLU A 527 -28.67 -21.88 28.82
C GLU A 527 -28.44 -21.71 30.33
N PRO A 528 -27.87 -20.59 30.79
CA PRO A 528 -26.69 -19.79 30.43
C PRO A 528 -25.77 -19.59 31.64
N VAL A 529 -24.67 -18.85 31.53
CA VAL A 529 -24.17 -17.90 32.56
C VAL A 529 -23.03 -17.02 32.02
N ASP A 530 -23.31 -15.76 31.93
CA ASP A 530 -22.63 -14.53 32.36
C ASP A 530 -21.11 -14.34 32.15
N LEU A 531 -20.83 -13.28 31.34
CA LEU A 531 -20.31 -11.97 31.78
C LEU A 531 -19.04 -11.99 32.64
N VAL A 532 -17.96 -11.45 32.13
CA VAL A 532 -17.18 -10.40 32.80
C VAL A 532 -16.44 -9.56 31.77
N THR A 533 -16.74 -8.29 31.77
CA THR A 533 -16.06 -7.10 31.34
C THR A 533 -14.58 -7.01 31.81
N PHE A 534 -13.68 -6.62 30.93
CA PHE A 534 -12.75 -5.51 31.15
C PHE A 534 -12.37 -4.91 29.81
#